data_b398ae2ab2e955966500a24edecf8d44
#
_entry.id   b398ae2ab2e955966500a24edecf8d44
#
_cell.length_a   1.000
_cell.length_b   1.000
_cell.length_c   1.000
_cell.angle_alpha   90.00
_cell.angle_beta   90.00
_cell.angle_gamma   90.00
#
_symmetry.space_group_name_H-M   'P 1'
#
loop_
_entity.id
_entity.type
_entity.pdbx_description
1 polymer ?
#
loop_
_entity_poly.entity_id
_entity_poly.type
_entity_poly.pdbx_seq_one_letter_code
_entity_poly.pdbx_strand_id
1 'polypeptide(L)' 'MTPGDLRAWQTHMGYTYETAAEALGMSRSGFAKMLAGDHDIDKRTALACAAIAAGIEPYKKTCAA' A
#
# COMPACT_ATOMS: atom_id res chain seq x y z
N MET A 1 5.20 1.36 10.18
CA MET A 1 5.21 2.29 9.04
C MET A 1 4.56 3.60 9.45
N THR A 2 5.20 4.70 9.19
CA THR A 2 4.67 6.02 9.52
C THR A 2 3.97 6.63 8.30
N PRO A 3 3.16 7.67 8.48
CA PRO A 3 2.59 8.37 7.31
C PRO A 3 3.66 8.87 6.35
N GLY A 4 4.81 9.29 6.88
CA GLY A 4 5.94 9.71 6.03
C GLY A 4 6.50 8.57 5.21
N ASP A 5 6.57 7.36 5.79
CA ASP A 5 7.01 6.18 5.06
C ASP A 5 6.02 5.83 3.95
N LEU A 6 4.73 5.96 4.22
CA LEU A 6 3.71 5.67 3.22
C LEU A 6 3.77 6.67 2.06
N ARG A 7 4.00 7.93 2.37
CA ARG A 7 4.16 8.96 1.34
C ARG A 7 5.40 8.69 0.49
N ALA A 8 6.49 8.29 1.12
CA ALA A 8 7.72 7.97 0.41
C ALA A 8 7.51 6.77 -0.52
N TRP A 9 6.75 5.76 -0.05
CA TRP A 9 6.41 4.61 -0.87
C TRP A 9 5.56 5.03 -2.08
N GLN A 10 4.56 5.87 -1.86
CA GLN A 10 3.70 6.38 -2.92
C GLN A 10 4.53 7.09 -4.00
N THR A 11 5.44 7.94 -3.58
CA THR A 11 6.31 8.69 -4.48
C THR A 11 7.26 7.74 -5.23
N HIS A 12 7.85 6.80 -4.51
CA HIS A 12 8.77 5.83 -5.11
C HIS A 12 8.09 5.01 -6.19
N MET A 13 6.83 4.61 -5.96
CA MET A 13 6.08 3.82 -6.92
C MET A 13 5.46 4.67 -8.04
N GLY A 14 5.46 5.99 -7.89
CA GLY A 14 4.85 6.87 -8.87
C GLY A 14 3.33 6.82 -8.85
N TYR A 15 2.74 6.48 -7.71
CA TYR A 15 1.29 6.33 -7.61
C TYR A 15 0.60 7.65 -7.24
N THR A 16 -0.62 7.81 -7.74
CA THR A 16 -1.54 8.84 -7.25
C THR A 16 -2.28 8.27 -6.05
N TYR A 17 -3.12 9.06 -5.39
CA TYR A 17 -3.94 8.57 -4.29
C TYR A 17 -4.85 7.41 -4.74
N GLU A 18 -5.44 7.56 -5.93
CA GLU A 18 -6.31 6.53 -6.47
C GLU A 18 -5.59 5.24 -6.78
N THR A 19 -4.49 5.33 -7.50
CA THR A 19 -3.75 4.13 -7.91
C THR A 19 -3.08 3.46 -6.73
N ALA A 20 -2.60 4.23 -5.75
CA ALA A 20 -2.03 3.66 -4.53
C ALA A 20 -3.09 2.91 -3.73
N ALA A 21 -4.26 3.51 -3.57
CA ALA A 21 -5.36 2.88 -2.86
C ALA A 21 -5.79 1.59 -3.57
N GLU A 22 -5.90 1.62 -4.88
CA GLU A 22 -6.24 0.45 -5.67
C GLU A 22 -5.21 -0.66 -5.48
N ALA A 23 -3.94 -0.31 -5.52
CA ALA A 23 -2.87 -1.28 -5.35
C ALA A 23 -2.92 -1.95 -3.97
N LEU A 24 -3.34 -1.20 -2.96
CA LEU A 24 -3.45 -1.71 -1.58
C LEU A 24 -4.82 -2.34 -1.30
N GLY A 25 -5.75 -2.28 -2.24
CA GLY A 25 -7.07 -2.87 -2.05
C GLY A 25 -7.95 -2.07 -1.09
N MET A 26 -7.79 -0.76 -1.04
CA MET A 26 -8.56 0.09 -0.14
C MET A 26 -9.18 1.26 -0.89
N SER A 27 -10.01 2.05 -0.22
CA SER A 27 -10.60 3.23 -0.84
C SER A 27 -9.61 4.37 -0.84
N ARG A 28 -9.79 5.30 -1.77
CA ARG A 28 -8.97 6.51 -1.84
C ARG A 28 -9.06 7.31 -0.54
N SER A 29 -10.26 7.37 0.03
CA SER A 29 -10.50 8.05 1.29
C SER A 29 -9.71 7.43 2.44
N GLY A 30 -9.67 6.10 2.50
CA GLY A 30 -8.90 5.39 3.51
C GLY A 30 -7.41 5.64 3.38
N PHE A 31 -6.91 5.64 2.15
CA PHE A 31 -5.50 5.93 1.89
C PHE A 31 -5.15 7.37 2.32
N ALA A 32 -6.01 8.33 1.96
CA ALA A 32 -5.79 9.72 2.34
C ALA A 32 -5.75 9.89 3.86
N LYS A 33 -6.61 9.19 4.59
CA LYS A 33 -6.62 9.24 6.05
C LYS A 33 -5.35 8.69 6.67
N MET A 34 -4.80 7.62 6.09
CA MET A 34 -3.52 7.10 6.56
C MET A 34 -2.39 8.09 6.33
N LEU A 35 -2.38 8.78 5.20
CA LEU A 35 -1.36 9.81 4.94
C LEU A 35 -1.50 11.01 5.86
N ALA A 36 -2.73 11.33 6.26
CA ALA A 36 -2.97 12.44 7.17
C ALA A 36 -2.68 12.09 8.64
N GLY A 37 -2.47 10.82 8.93
CA GLY A 37 -2.24 10.38 10.30
C GLY A 37 -3.51 10.09 11.07
N ASP A 38 -4.69 10.11 10.42
CA ASP A 38 -5.97 9.86 11.08
C ASP A 38 -6.24 8.37 11.30
N HIS A 39 -5.57 7.52 10.56
CA HIS A 39 -5.68 6.08 10.71
C HIS A 39 -4.29 5.49 10.85
N ASP A 40 -4.14 4.51 11.71
CA ASP A 40 -2.87 3.81 11.85
C ASP A 40 -2.59 2.98 10.61
N ILE A 41 -1.34 2.90 10.25
CA ILE A 41 -0.90 2.04 9.16
C ILE A 41 -0.44 0.75 9.81
N ASP A 42 -1.24 -0.27 9.70
CA ASP A 42 -0.96 -1.53 10.38
C ASP A 42 0.12 -2.34 9.66
N LYS A 43 0.52 -3.43 10.29
CA LYS A 43 1.56 -4.29 9.74
C LYS A 43 1.17 -4.89 8.41
N ARG A 44 -0.12 -5.20 8.22
CA ARG A 44 -0.59 -5.77 6.95
C ARG A 44 -0.38 -4.79 5.82
N THR A 45 -0.66 -3.51 6.04
CA THR A 45 -0.46 -2.48 5.03
C THR A 45 1.03 -2.31 4.74
N ALA A 46 1.87 -2.31 5.77
CA ALA A 46 3.31 -2.20 5.59
C ALA A 46 3.86 -3.38 4.78
N LEU A 47 3.39 -4.59 5.06
CA LEU A 47 3.80 -5.77 4.31
C LEU A 47 3.31 -5.70 2.86
N ALA A 48 2.11 -5.18 2.63
CA ALA A 48 1.59 -5.01 1.29
C ALA A 48 2.43 -4.00 0.50
N CYS A 49 2.80 -2.89 1.12
CA CYS A 49 3.66 -1.90 0.48
C CYS A 49 5.01 -2.50 0.12
N ALA A 50 5.59 -3.28 1.00
CA ALA A 50 6.88 -3.93 0.74
C ALA A 50 6.77 -4.93 -0.41
N ALA A 51 5.71 -5.71 -0.45
CA ALA A 51 5.50 -6.69 -1.50
C ALA A 51 5.31 -6.01 -2.86
N ILE A 52 4.52 -4.95 -2.89
CA ILE A 52 4.29 -4.19 -4.12
C ILE A 52 5.59 -3.57 -4.62
N ALA A 53 6.38 -3.01 -3.71
CA ALA A 53 7.66 -2.43 -4.08
C ALA A 53 8.62 -3.47 -4.63
N ALA A 54 8.52 -4.71 -4.16
CA ALA A 54 9.34 -5.81 -4.64
C ALA A 54 8.76 -6.49 -5.89
N GLY A 55 7.58 -6.07 -6.34
CA GLY A 55 6.95 -6.65 -7.51
C GLY A 55 6.31 -8.02 -7.25
N ILE A 56 5.98 -8.30 -5.99
CA ILE A 56 5.38 -9.59 -5.63
C ILE A 56 3.87 -9.48 -5.78
N GLU A 57 3.28 -10.45 -6.48
CA GLU A 57 1.84 -10.48 -6.65
C GLU A 57 1.13 -10.93 -5.37
N PRO A 58 -0.15 -10.57 -5.20
CA PRO A 58 -0.91 -11.08 -4.07
C PRO A 58 -0.90 -12.60 -4.04
N TYR A 59 -0.87 -13.15 -2.84
CA TYR A 59 -0.87 -14.60 -2.68
C TYR A 59 -2.15 -15.19 -3.25
N LYS A 60 -2.01 -16.22 -4.01
CA LYS A 60 -3.16 -16.98 -4.51
C LYS A 60 -2.72 -18.42 -4.62
N LYS A 61 -3.66 -19.31 -4.43
CA LYS A 61 -3.37 -20.72 -4.57
C LYS A 61 -3.29 -21.06 -6.04
N THR A 62 -2.15 -20.89 -6.64
CA THR A 62 -1.97 -21.30 -7.99
C THR A 62 -1.22 -22.50 -7.92
N CYS A 63 -1.38 -23.32 -8.63
CA CYS A 63 -0.66 -24.46 -8.69
C CYS A 63 0.41 -24.44 -9.52
N ALA A 64 0.89 -23.43 -9.65
CA ALA A 64 2.01 -23.30 -10.47
C ALA A 64 3.13 -24.14 -10.09
N ALA A 65 3.14 -24.55 -8.98
CA ALA A 65 4.26 -25.42 -8.64
C ALA A 65 4.14 -26.72 -9.34
#